data_740499c608639822bc792d38ec2b1504
#
_entry.id   740499c608639822bc792d38ec2b1504
#
_cell.length_a   1.000
_cell.length_b   1.000
_cell.length_c   1.000
_cell.angle_alpha   90.00
_cell.angle_beta   90.00
_cell.angle_gamma   90.00
#
_symmetry.space_group_name_H-M   'P 1'
#
loop_
_entity.id
_entity.type
_entity.pdbx_description
1 polymer ?
#
loop_
_entity_poly.entity_id
_entity_poly.type
_entity_poly.pdbx_seq_one_letter_code
_entity_poly.pdbx_strand_id
1 'polypeptide(L)'
;DNKSQPLLLFDEPTAGLDPIASSRIEDLINKTNNKANGSSIVVSHVLSTIERTSEKVVMLYGGKFRWAGSIDEFKESNDPYVFQFRNGKLAGPMQPKDI
;
A
#
# COMPACT_ATOMS: atom_id res chain seq x y z
N ASP A 1 11.23 -13.51 -24.77
CA ASP A 1 11.13 -13.18 -24.54
C ASP A 1 11.24 -12.67 -23.86
N ASN A 2 11.63 -12.58 -24.05
CA ASN A 2 11.71 -12.09 -23.44
C ASN A 2 11.02 -11.81 -22.84
N LYS A 3 11.18 -11.56 -22.87
CA LYS A 3 9.96 -11.62 -22.28
C LYS A 3 9.93 -11.13 -20.92
N SER A 4 10.58 -10.07 -20.68
CA SER A 4 10.55 -9.44 -19.40
C SER A 4 9.15 -8.89 -19.18
N GLN A 5 8.63 -9.16 -17.97
CA GLN A 5 7.39 -8.60 -17.52
C GLN A 5 7.63 -7.15 -17.11
N PRO A 6 6.74 -6.24 -17.42
CA PRO A 6 6.91 -4.86 -16.98
C PRO A 6 6.79 -4.76 -15.47
N LEU A 7 7.60 -3.91 -14.88
CA LEU A 7 7.46 -3.53 -13.47
C LEU A 7 6.99 -2.10 -13.42
N LEU A 8 5.80 -1.89 -12.89
CA LEU A 8 5.19 -0.57 -12.80
C LEU A 8 5.34 -0.04 -11.38
N LEU A 9 5.61 1.24 -11.26
CA LEU A 9 5.73 1.90 -9.97
C LEU A 9 4.71 3.04 -9.90
N PHE A 10 3.85 2.98 -8.88
CA PHE A 10 2.89 4.04 -8.59
C PHE A 10 3.28 4.67 -7.26
N ASP A 11 3.69 5.93 -7.29
CA ASP A 11 4.17 6.62 -6.09
C ASP A 11 3.14 7.61 -5.62
N GLU A 12 2.49 7.30 -4.48
CA GLU A 12 1.46 8.12 -3.87
C GLU A 12 0.34 8.47 -4.86
N PRO A 13 -0.22 7.47 -5.56
CA PRO A 13 -1.12 7.76 -6.70
C PRO A 13 -2.43 8.42 -6.32
N THR A 14 -2.87 8.29 -5.07
CA THR A 14 -4.13 8.88 -4.62
C THR A 14 -3.95 10.02 -3.62
N ALA A 15 -2.70 10.43 -3.37
CA ALA A 15 -2.41 11.49 -2.41
C ALA A 15 -3.09 12.78 -2.84
N GLY A 16 -3.79 13.43 -1.90
CA GLY A 16 -4.45 14.69 -2.15
C GLY A 16 -5.76 14.60 -2.91
N LEU A 17 -6.22 13.40 -3.25
CA LEU A 17 -7.47 13.21 -3.98
C LEU A 17 -8.61 12.92 -3.00
N ASP A 18 -9.82 13.31 -3.39
CA ASP A 18 -11.01 12.94 -2.62
C ASP A 18 -11.33 11.45 -2.83
N PRO A 19 -12.24 10.88 -2.03
CA PRO A 19 -12.51 9.44 -2.11
C PRO A 19 -13.01 8.95 -3.47
N ILE A 20 -13.76 9.75 -4.19
CA ILE A 20 -14.28 9.34 -5.49
C ILE A 20 -13.17 9.31 -6.53
N ALA A 21 -12.35 10.35 -6.58
CA ALA A 21 -11.21 10.41 -7.48
C ALA A 21 -10.21 9.30 -7.14
N SER A 22 -9.98 9.04 -5.85
CA SER A 22 -9.10 7.96 -5.43
C SER A 22 -9.58 6.61 -5.92
N SER A 23 -10.89 6.34 -5.80
CA SER A 23 -11.46 5.08 -6.28
C SER A 23 -11.24 4.91 -7.77
N ARG A 24 -11.37 5.99 -8.54
CA ARG A 24 -11.17 5.94 -9.98
C ARG A 24 -9.72 5.59 -10.34
N ILE A 25 -8.77 6.19 -9.62
CA ILE A 25 -7.35 5.90 -9.84
C ILE A 25 -7.03 4.46 -9.42
N GLU A 26 -7.59 4.00 -8.30
CA GLU A 26 -7.37 2.62 -7.84
C GLU A 26 -7.91 1.61 -8.85
N ASP A 27 -9.06 1.87 -9.44
CA ASP A 27 -9.59 1.01 -10.49
C ASP A 27 -8.66 0.98 -11.70
N LEU A 28 -8.11 2.13 -12.06
CA LEU A 28 -7.18 2.21 -13.19
C LEU A 28 -5.92 1.42 -12.92
N ILE A 29 -5.38 1.49 -11.71
CA ILE A 29 -4.21 0.72 -11.32
C ILE A 29 -4.49 -0.77 -11.48
N ASN A 30 -5.63 -1.23 -10.97
CA ASN A 30 -5.98 -2.65 -11.04
C ASN A 30 -6.18 -3.11 -12.48
N LYS A 31 -6.83 -2.31 -13.30
CA LYS A 31 -7.01 -2.64 -14.72
C LYS A 31 -5.69 -2.69 -15.47
N THR A 32 -4.80 -1.75 -15.16
CA THR A 32 -3.48 -1.69 -15.80
C THR A 32 -2.67 -2.93 -15.42
N ASN A 33 -2.69 -3.32 -14.15
CA ASN A 33 -1.98 -4.51 -13.70
C ASN A 33 -2.50 -5.76 -14.41
N ASN A 34 -3.81 -5.89 -14.52
CA ASN A 34 -4.40 -7.05 -15.18
C ASN A 34 -4.03 -7.12 -16.66
N LYS A 35 -4.04 -5.99 -17.34
CA LYS A 35 -3.70 -5.94 -18.76
C LYS A 35 -2.22 -6.18 -19.01
N ALA A 36 -1.38 -5.60 -18.17
CA ALA A 36 0.07 -5.70 -18.36
C ALA A 36 0.61 -7.08 -18.04
N ASN A 37 -0.15 -7.86 -17.28
CA ASN A 37 0.29 -9.19 -16.83
C ASN A 37 1.69 -9.13 -16.23
N GLY A 38 1.97 -8.05 -15.53
CA GLY A 38 3.26 -7.83 -14.92
C GLY A 38 3.11 -7.59 -13.44
N SER A 39 4.15 -7.02 -12.85
CA SER A 39 4.17 -6.69 -11.43
C SER A 39 4.11 -5.19 -11.23
N SER A 40 3.58 -4.76 -10.08
CA SER A 40 3.60 -3.35 -9.74
C SER A 40 3.88 -3.16 -8.26
N ILE A 41 4.40 -1.99 -7.94
CA ILE A 41 4.63 -1.55 -6.57
C ILE A 41 3.85 -0.25 -6.40
N VAL A 42 3.06 -0.19 -5.34
CA VAL A 42 2.32 1.03 -4.98
C VAL A 42 2.90 1.53 -3.66
N VAL A 43 3.41 2.74 -3.67
CA VAL A 43 3.91 3.40 -2.46
C VAL A 43 2.82 4.36 -2.00
N SER A 44 2.29 4.15 -0.79
CA SER A 44 1.17 4.96 -0.33
C SER A 44 1.11 4.99 1.18
N HIS A 45 0.57 6.09 1.72
CA HIS A 45 0.21 6.22 3.13
C HIS A 45 -1.31 6.16 3.30
N VAL A 46 -2.05 5.91 2.22
CA VAL A 46 -3.51 5.88 2.25
C VAL A 46 -3.97 4.44 2.40
N LEU A 47 -4.53 4.12 3.56
CA LEU A 47 -4.93 2.75 3.89
C LEU A 47 -5.88 2.16 2.85
N SER A 48 -6.89 2.91 2.43
CA SER A 48 -7.86 2.40 1.47
C SER A 48 -7.21 2.05 0.12
N THR A 49 -6.23 2.83 -0.31
CA THR A 49 -5.51 2.55 -1.54
C THR A 49 -4.72 1.25 -1.41
N ILE A 50 -4.03 1.08 -0.28
CA ILE A 50 -3.26 -0.13 -0.02
C ILE A 50 -4.18 -1.36 -0.05
N GLU A 51 -5.33 -1.28 0.62
CA GLU A 51 -6.25 -2.42 0.70
C GLU A 51 -6.88 -2.75 -0.64
N ARG A 52 -7.11 -1.77 -1.49
CA ARG A 52 -7.79 -1.99 -2.77
C ARG A 52 -6.86 -2.42 -3.90
N THR A 53 -5.57 -2.10 -3.80
CA THR A 53 -4.66 -2.34 -4.92
C THR A 53 -3.57 -3.36 -4.64
N SER A 54 -3.41 -3.81 -3.40
CA SER A 54 -2.24 -4.62 -3.01
C SER A 54 -2.62 -6.06 -2.74
N GLU A 55 -1.73 -6.98 -3.13
CA GLU A 55 -1.80 -8.38 -2.74
C GLU A 55 -0.86 -8.65 -1.59
N LYS A 56 0.26 -7.96 -1.56
CA LYS A 56 1.27 -8.06 -0.49
C LYS A 56 1.60 -6.67 0.01
N VAL A 57 1.89 -6.59 1.29
CA VAL A 57 2.19 -5.31 1.93
C VAL A 57 3.53 -5.42 2.64
N VAL A 58 4.34 -4.38 2.50
CA VAL A 58 5.58 -4.21 3.25
C VAL A 58 5.50 -2.88 3.96
N MET A 59 5.78 -2.87 5.25
CA MET A 59 5.72 -1.65 6.03
C MET A 59 7.11 -1.22 6.44
N LEU A 60 7.41 0.04 6.15
CA LEU A 60 8.70 0.65 6.46
C LEU A 60 8.51 1.76 7.49
N TYR A 61 9.43 1.84 8.44
CA TYR A 61 9.45 2.93 9.39
C TYR A 61 10.84 3.07 9.97
N GLY A 62 11.31 4.31 10.04
CA GLY A 62 12.65 4.57 10.58
C GLY A 62 13.75 3.91 9.76
N GLY A 63 13.56 3.81 8.44
CA GLY A 63 14.54 3.22 7.55
C GLY A 63 14.66 1.71 7.61
N LYS A 64 13.70 1.04 8.23
CA LYS A 64 13.73 -0.42 8.40
C LYS A 64 12.42 -1.05 7.98
N PHE A 65 12.51 -2.30 7.53
CA PHE A 65 11.32 -3.12 7.30
C PHE A 65 10.76 -3.52 8.66
N ARG A 66 9.50 -3.21 8.90
CA ARG A 66 8.85 -3.51 10.18
C ARG A 66 7.87 -4.66 10.07
N TRP A 67 7.32 -4.90 8.89
CA TRP A 67 6.35 -5.96 8.70
C TRP A 67 6.23 -6.26 7.21
N ALA A 68 5.92 -7.51 6.88
CA ALA A 68 5.63 -7.92 5.51
C ALA A 68 4.68 -9.12 5.54
N GLY A 69 3.76 -9.14 4.59
CA GLY A 69 2.82 -10.25 4.48
C GLY A 69 1.77 -9.98 3.41
N SER A 70 0.80 -10.87 3.31
CA SER A 70 -0.31 -10.70 2.38
C SER A 70 -1.25 -9.61 2.87
N ILE A 71 -2.10 -9.11 1.95
CA ILE A 71 -3.11 -8.13 2.34
C ILE A 71 -4.09 -8.72 3.37
N ASP A 72 -4.41 -9.98 3.27
CA ASP A 72 -5.30 -10.62 4.24
C ASP A 72 -4.64 -10.68 5.62
N GLU A 73 -3.36 -11.03 5.67
CA GLU A 73 -2.61 -11.02 6.93
C GLU A 73 -2.50 -9.62 7.49
N PHE A 74 -2.32 -8.63 6.62
CA PHE A 74 -2.24 -7.23 7.03
C PHE A 74 -3.52 -6.78 7.73
N LYS A 75 -4.67 -7.15 7.18
CA LYS A 75 -5.97 -6.75 7.73
C LYS A 75 -6.24 -7.36 9.11
N GLU A 76 -5.60 -8.48 9.42
CA GLU A 76 -5.83 -9.18 10.68
C GLU A 76 -4.66 -9.13 11.65
N SER A 77 -3.58 -8.44 11.29
CA SER A 77 -2.36 -8.45 12.06
C SER A 77 -2.49 -7.69 13.38
N ASN A 78 -1.89 -8.26 14.43
CA ASN A 78 -1.74 -7.58 15.73
C ASN A 78 -0.34 -7.00 15.91
N ASP A 79 0.47 -7.00 14.84
CA ASP A 79 1.78 -6.37 14.90
C ASP A 79 1.61 -4.91 15.30
N PRO A 80 2.42 -4.39 16.23
CA PRO A 80 2.22 -3.03 16.76
C PRO A 80 2.27 -1.94 15.68
N TYR A 81 3.15 -2.08 14.68
CA TYR A 81 3.24 -1.08 13.61
C TYR A 81 2.01 -1.12 12.72
N VAL A 82 1.60 -2.31 12.32
CA VAL A 82 0.42 -2.50 11.47
C VAL A 82 -0.83 -2.04 12.19
N PHE A 83 -0.98 -2.42 13.45
CA PHE A 83 -2.15 -2.06 14.24
C PHE A 83 -2.28 -0.55 14.37
N GLN A 84 -1.17 0.13 14.68
CA GLN A 84 -1.18 1.58 14.81
C GLN A 84 -1.57 2.24 13.50
N PHE A 85 -0.97 1.79 12.39
CA PHE A 85 -1.24 2.36 11.08
C PHE A 85 -2.70 2.16 10.66
N ARG A 86 -3.19 0.92 10.78
CA ARG A 86 -4.54 0.61 10.32
C ARG A 86 -5.61 1.31 11.12
N ASN A 87 -5.36 1.55 12.39
CA ASN A 87 -6.36 2.12 13.29
C ASN A 87 -6.16 3.60 13.54
N GLY A 88 -5.14 4.21 12.96
CA GLY A 88 -4.89 5.64 13.09
C GLY A 88 -4.64 6.07 14.53
N LYS A 89 -3.94 5.23 15.31
CA LYS A 89 -3.71 5.52 16.72
C LYS A 89 -2.50 6.41 16.91
N LEU A 90 -2.60 7.36 17.85
CA LEU A 90 -1.45 8.17 18.22
C LEU A 90 -0.47 7.37 19.08
N ALA A 91 -0.98 6.44 19.89
CA ALA A 91 -0.14 5.59 20.73
C ALA A 91 0.34 4.40 19.91
N GLY A 92 1.63 4.07 20.04
CA GLY A 92 2.22 2.95 19.35
C GLY A 92 3.68 3.19 19.08
N PRO A 93 4.35 2.26 18.37
CA PRO A 93 5.79 2.38 18.13
C PRO A 93 6.16 3.52 17.18
N MET A 94 5.24 3.97 16.32
CA MET A 94 5.53 5.10 15.44
C MET A 94 5.13 6.40 16.10
N GLN A 95 6.03 7.40 16.02
CA GLN A 95 5.79 8.69 16.64
C GLN A 95 5.05 9.60 15.66
N PRO A 96 4.00 10.30 16.10
CA PRO A 96 3.23 11.16 15.18
C PRO A 96 4.08 12.17 14.42
N LYS A 97 5.12 12.71 15.07
CA LYS A 97 6.01 13.68 14.44
C LYS A 97 6.83 13.10 13.30
N ASP A 98 6.93 11.78 13.24
CA ASP A 98 7.72 11.07 12.22
C ASP A 98 6.84 10.54 11.09
N ILE A 99 5.57 10.75 11.22
CA ILE A 99 4.60 10.28 10.23
C ILE A 99 4.01 11.49 9.49
#